data_60adf25ceec200ef128170954826c9e7
#
_entry.id   60adf25ceec200ef128170954826c9e7
#
_cell.length_a   1.000
_cell.length_b   1.000
_cell.length_c   1.000
_cell.angle_alpha   90.00
_cell.angle_beta   90.00
_cell.angle_gamma   90.00
#
_symmetry.space_group_name_H-M   'P 1'
#
loop_
_entity.id
_entity.type
_entity.pdbx_description
1 polymer ?
#
loop_
_entity_poly.entity_id
_entity_poly.type
_entity_poly.pdbx_seq_one_letter_code
_entity_poly.pdbx_strand_id
1 'polypeptide(L)'
;MRGSDMQIPSRFTIAVHILTLIAQNKENETKLTSDLMAGSVGVNPVIIRKTLSQLKKADLISVQRGTGGASLLKDPEEINLLQVYRAVDSIGPSGKLFSFHDNPNPACPVGRNIHGILDQSLEDVQMAMEKELEKKTLAGILKDAKANWKEAGA
;
A
#
# COMPACT_ATOMS: atom_id res chain seq x y z
N MET A 1 23.67 -0.17 6.50
CA MET A 1 22.25 0.01 6.67
C MET A 1 21.69 0.97 5.65
N ARG A 2 20.63 0.65 5.07
CA ARG A 2 20.06 1.45 4.00
C ARG A 2 18.89 2.27 4.46
N GLY A 3 18.76 3.48 3.92
CA GLY A 3 17.64 4.35 4.22
C GLY A 3 16.29 3.69 3.93
N SER A 4 16.27 2.71 3.02
CA SER A 4 15.03 2.00 2.67
C SER A 4 14.39 1.26 3.83
N ASP A 5 15.16 0.90 4.86
CA ASP A 5 14.62 0.21 6.03
C ASP A 5 13.78 1.12 6.91
N MET A 6 13.87 2.44 6.71
CA MET A 6 13.17 3.45 7.48
C MET A 6 12.01 4.08 6.72
N GLN A 7 11.74 3.60 5.51
CA GLN A 7 10.70 4.14 4.65
C GLN A 7 9.59 3.12 4.44
N ILE A 8 8.39 3.60 4.18
CA ILE A 8 7.33 2.73 3.70
C ILE A 8 7.71 2.29 2.29
N PRO A 9 7.84 0.98 2.04
CA PRO A 9 8.32 0.49 0.76
C PRO A 9 7.38 0.81 -0.40
N SER A 10 7.94 0.83 -1.61
CA SER A 10 7.17 1.08 -2.83
C SER A 10 6.10 0.03 -3.09
N ARG A 11 6.16 -1.13 -2.44
CA ARG A 11 5.09 -2.14 -2.60
C ARG A 11 3.70 -1.59 -2.25
N PHE A 12 3.63 -0.60 -1.36
CA PHE A 12 2.38 0.08 -1.05
C PHE A 12 1.86 0.89 -2.25
N THR A 13 2.70 1.75 -2.81
CA THR A 13 2.30 2.57 -3.96
C THR A 13 2.06 1.73 -5.21
N ILE A 14 2.83 0.65 -5.38
CA ILE A 14 2.60 -0.32 -6.45
C ILE A 14 1.21 -0.94 -6.32
N ALA A 15 0.81 -1.33 -5.12
CA ALA A 15 -0.51 -1.91 -4.88
C ALA A 15 -1.63 -0.93 -5.19
N VAL A 16 -1.50 0.33 -4.79
CA VAL A 16 -2.48 1.37 -5.11
C VAL A 16 -2.57 1.58 -6.61
N HIS A 17 -1.42 1.60 -7.30
CA HIS A 17 -1.36 1.74 -8.75
C HIS A 17 -2.11 0.58 -9.44
N ILE A 18 -1.86 -0.64 -9.00
CA ILE A 18 -2.53 -1.84 -9.54
C ILE A 18 -4.04 -1.76 -9.34
N LEU A 19 -4.49 -1.39 -8.14
CA LEU A 19 -5.92 -1.26 -7.85
C LEU A 19 -6.57 -0.19 -8.73
N THR A 20 -5.86 0.90 -8.98
CA THR A 20 -6.35 1.97 -9.84
C THR A 20 -6.52 1.46 -11.28
N LEU A 21 -5.55 0.69 -11.78
CA LEU A 21 -5.65 0.08 -13.11
C LEU A 21 -6.84 -0.88 -13.20
N ILE A 22 -7.02 -1.72 -12.20
CA ILE A 22 -8.14 -2.68 -12.16
C ILE A 22 -9.47 -1.94 -12.15
N ALA A 23 -9.59 -0.92 -11.33
CA ALA A 23 -10.82 -0.15 -11.22
C ALA A 23 -11.18 0.56 -12.52
N GLN A 24 -10.19 1.09 -13.22
CA GLN A 24 -10.40 1.77 -14.49
C GLN A 24 -10.73 0.83 -15.62
N ASN A 25 -10.22 -0.39 -15.55
CA ASN A 25 -10.44 -1.39 -16.60
C ASN A 25 -11.80 -2.08 -16.46
N LYS A 26 -12.60 -1.73 -15.46
CA LYS A 26 -13.86 -2.40 -15.15
C LYS A 26 -14.82 -2.48 -16.34
N GLU A 27 -14.86 -1.41 -17.14
CA GLU A 27 -15.76 -1.31 -18.28
C GLU A 27 -15.09 -1.68 -19.61
N ASN A 28 -13.81 -1.97 -19.59
CA ASN A 28 -13.09 -2.35 -20.79
C ASN A 28 -13.03 -3.88 -20.91
N GLU A 29 -13.29 -4.37 -22.11
CA GLU A 29 -13.24 -5.80 -22.39
C GLU A 29 -11.81 -6.32 -22.54
N THR A 30 -10.83 -5.43 -22.58
CA THR A 30 -9.43 -5.81 -22.70
C THR A 30 -8.92 -6.42 -21.40
N LYS A 31 -8.35 -7.60 -21.50
CA LYS A 31 -7.78 -8.27 -20.33
C LYS A 31 -6.58 -7.52 -19.80
N LEU A 32 -6.58 -7.25 -18.51
CA LEU A 32 -5.48 -6.58 -17.85
C LEU A 32 -4.52 -7.65 -17.31
N THR A 33 -3.54 -8.02 -18.11
CA THR A 33 -2.56 -9.05 -17.77
C THR A 33 -1.50 -8.50 -16.81
N SER A 34 -0.77 -9.41 -16.15
CA SER A 34 0.37 -9.02 -15.31
C SER A 34 1.43 -8.26 -16.10
N ASP A 35 1.64 -8.63 -17.38
CA ASP A 35 2.61 -7.94 -18.22
C ASP A 35 2.17 -6.52 -18.56
N LEU A 36 0.89 -6.32 -18.82
CA LEU A 36 0.34 -4.97 -19.06
C LEU A 36 0.44 -4.11 -17.81
N MET A 37 0.10 -4.67 -16.67
CA MET A 37 0.23 -3.95 -15.40
C MET A 37 1.69 -3.60 -15.11
N ALA A 38 2.60 -4.54 -15.36
CA ALA A 38 4.04 -4.34 -15.15
C ALA A 38 4.57 -3.19 -16.03
N GLY A 39 4.07 -3.11 -17.26
CA GLY A 39 4.43 -2.01 -18.15
C GLY A 39 3.98 -0.66 -17.64
N SER A 40 2.76 -0.60 -17.09
CA SER A 40 2.22 0.65 -16.53
C SER A 40 2.94 1.05 -15.24
N VAL A 41 3.16 0.07 -14.36
CA VAL A 41 3.78 0.33 -13.05
C VAL A 41 5.29 0.53 -13.17
N GLY A 42 5.91 -0.07 -14.16
CA GLY A 42 7.35 0.02 -14.36
C GLY A 42 8.14 -0.95 -13.49
N VAL A 43 7.58 -2.14 -13.24
CA VAL A 43 8.24 -3.17 -12.43
C VAL A 43 8.16 -4.53 -13.12
N ASN A 44 8.91 -5.48 -12.60
CA ASN A 44 8.91 -6.85 -13.10
C ASN A 44 7.54 -7.50 -12.87
N PRO A 45 7.01 -8.28 -13.83
CA PRO A 45 5.74 -8.99 -13.68
C PRO A 45 5.64 -9.90 -12.44
N VAL A 46 6.77 -10.41 -11.96
CA VAL A 46 6.80 -11.21 -10.73
C VAL A 46 6.31 -10.40 -9.55
N ILE A 47 6.69 -9.12 -9.47
CA ILE A 47 6.25 -8.21 -8.41
C ILE A 47 4.74 -7.98 -8.53
N ILE A 48 4.23 -7.82 -9.75
CA ILE A 48 2.79 -7.67 -9.98
C ILE A 48 2.04 -8.89 -9.47
N ARG A 49 2.49 -10.09 -9.84
CA ARG A 49 1.82 -11.33 -9.42
C ARG A 49 1.83 -11.50 -7.90
N LYS A 50 2.94 -11.15 -7.25
CA LYS A 50 3.05 -11.18 -5.79
C LYS A 50 2.05 -10.21 -5.15
N THR A 51 1.98 -9.00 -5.68
CA THR A 51 1.07 -7.97 -5.17
C THR A 51 -0.39 -8.37 -5.36
N LEU A 52 -0.73 -8.91 -6.53
CA LEU A 52 -2.08 -9.41 -6.80
C LEU A 52 -2.46 -10.51 -5.81
N SER A 53 -1.53 -11.41 -5.50
CA SER A 53 -1.75 -12.47 -4.51
C SER A 53 -2.05 -11.89 -3.13
N GLN A 54 -1.32 -10.87 -2.71
CA GLN A 54 -1.54 -10.20 -1.43
C GLN A 54 -2.89 -9.49 -1.37
N LEU A 55 -3.26 -8.80 -2.45
CA LEU A 55 -4.55 -8.10 -2.55
C LEU A 55 -5.72 -9.09 -2.57
N LYS A 56 -5.56 -10.22 -3.26
CA LYS A 56 -6.54 -11.28 -3.28
C LYS A 56 -6.75 -11.89 -1.88
N LYS A 57 -5.66 -12.13 -1.18
CA LYS A 57 -5.69 -12.69 0.17
C LYS A 57 -6.38 -11.76 1.16
N ALA A 58 -6.31 -10.46 0.92
CA ALA A 58 -6.99 -9.44 1.73
C ALA A 58 -8.44 -9.21 1.31
N ASP A 59 -8.95 -9.98 0.36
CA ASP A 59 -10.32 -9.87 -0.16
C ASP A 59 -10.64 -8.53 -0.80
N LEU A 60 -9.64 -7.89 -1.39
CA LEU A 60 -9.84 -6.63 -2.12
C LEU A 60 -10.11 -6.87 -3.61
N ILE A 61 -9.57 -7.96 -4.15
CA ILE A 61 -9.75 -8.33 -5.55
C ILE A 61 -10.02 -9.82 -5.69
N SER A 62 -10.58 -10.18 -6.84
CA SER A 62 -10.64 -11.56 -7.32
C SER A 62 -9.79 -11.67 -8.57
N VAL A 63 -9.22 -12.86 -8.79
CA VAL A 63 -8.41 -13.13 -9.98
C VAL A 63 -8.96 -14.41 -10.62
N GLN A 64 -9.34 -14.33 -11.90
CA GLN A 64 -9.84 -15.48 -12.62
C GLN A 64 -8.71 -16.30 -13.21
N ARG A 65 -8.74 -17.60 -12.94
CA ARG A 65 -7.76 -18.54 -13.50
C ARG A 65 -7.92 -18.66 -15.00
N GLY A 66 -6.80 -18.72 -15.69
CA GLY A 66 -6.75 -19.03 -17.13
C GLY A 66 -7.10 -17.88 -18.03
N THR A 67 -7.89 -16.93 -17.58
CA THR A 67 -8.26 -15.76 -18.37
C THR A 67 -7.46 -14.51 -18.00
N GLY A 68 -6.75 -14.56 -16.86
CA GLY A 68 -5.89 -13.46 -16.42
C GLY A 68 -6.62 -12.19 -16.00
N GLY A 69 -7.92 -12.28 -15.73
CA GLY A 69 -8.69 -11.10 -15.32
C GLY A 69 -8.67 -10.88 -13.82
N ALA A 70 -8.46 -9.64 -13.41
CA ALA A 70 -8.61 -9.23 -12.02
C ALA A 70 -9.75 -8.23 -11.90
N SER A 71 -10.53 -8.34 -10.84
CA SER A 71 -11.68 -7.47 -10.58
C SER A 71 -11.72 -7.08 -9.12
N LEU A 72 -12.25 -5.89 -8.83
CA LEU A 72 -12.47 -5.47 -7.45
C LEU A 72 -13.59 -6.31 -6.83
N LEU A 73 -13.42 -6.72 -5.59
CA LEU A 73 -14.46 -7.41 -4.82
C LEU A 73 -15.37 -6.44 -4.07
N LYS A 74 -14.93 -5.20 -3.94
CA LYS A 74 -15.66 -4.15 -3.22
C LYS A 74 -15.73 -2.91 -4.09
N ASP A 75 -16.72 -2.07 -3.83
CA ASP A 75 -16.77 -0.77 -4.49
C ASP A 75 -15.55 0.06 -4.11
N PRO A 76 -15.03 0.90 -5.03
CA PRO A 76 -13.89 1.76 -4.73
C PRO A 76 -14.09 2.65 -3.50
N GLU A 77 -15.33 2.99 -3.17
CA GLU A 77 -15.65 3.77 -1.96
C GLU A 77 -15.44 2.95 -0.68
N GLU A 78 -15.45 1.63 -0.78
CA GLU A 78 -15.26 0.72 0.36
C GLU A 78 -13.82 0.26 0.53
N ILE A 79 -12.94 0.62 -0.40
CA ILE A 79 -11.52 0.28 -0.34
C ILE A 79 -10.76 1.54 0.08
N ASN A 80 -10.15 1.50 1.26
CA ASN A 80 -9.34 2.61 1.74
C ASN A 80 -7.86 2.25 1.75
N LEU A 81 -7.01 3.27 1.86
CA LEU A 81 -5.56 3.08 1.82
C LEU A 81 -5.02 2.28 3.00
N LEU A 82 -5.71 2.28 4.13
CA LEU A 82 -5.28 1.48 5.28
C LEU A 82 -5.37 -0.01 4.97
N GLN A 83 -6.45 -0.43 4.30
CA GLN A 83 -6.60 -1.83 3.89
C GLN A 83 -5.48 -2.27 2.96
N VAL A 84 -5.11 -1.41 2.00
CA VAL A 84 -4.01 -1.68 1.08
C VAL A 84 -2.68 -1.75 1.81
N TYR A 85 -2.45 -0.80 2.70
CA TYR A 85 -1.26 -0.70 3.53
C TYR A 85 -1.02 -2.01 4.32
N ARG A 86 -2.08 -2.55 4.90
CA ARG A 86 -2.01 -3.81 5.65
C ARG A 86 -1.88 -5.04 4.75
N ALA A 87 -2.56 -5.01 3.60
CA ALA A 87 -2.55 -6.14 2.66
C ALA A 87 -1.15 -6.47 2.17
N VAL A 88 -0.31 -5.47 1.96
CA VAL A 88 1.03 -5.66 1.40
C VAL A 88 2.14 -5.54 2.45
N ASP A 89 1.80 -5.63 3.73
CA ASP A 89 2.77 -5.58 4.83
C ASP A 89 3.73 -4.39 4.72
N SER A 90 3.16 -3.20 4.57
CA SER A 90 3.93 -1.99 4.28
C SER A 90 5.00 -1.67 5.32
N ILE A 91 4.79 -2.06 6.57
CA ILE A 91 5.75 -1.79 7.65
C ILE A 91 6.38 -3.07 8.23
N GLY A 92 6.25 -4.18 7.50
CA GLY A 92 6.88 -5.43 7.88
C GLY A 92 6.15 -6.18 9.00
N PRO A 93 6.74 -7.31 9.45
CA PRO A 93 6.05 -8.21 10.35
C PRO A 93 5.82 -7.67 11.77
N SER A 94 6.60 -6.69 12.21
CA SER A 94 6.40 -6.11 13.55
C SER A 94 5.13 -5.30 13.66
N GLY A 95 4.62 -4.77 12.53
CA GLY A 95 3.48 -3.88 12.52
C GLY A 95 3.77 -2.51 13.11
N LYS A 96 5.03 -2.17 13.32
CA LYS A 96 5.45 -0.90 13.91
C LYS A 96 6.17 -0.03 12.89
N LEU A 97 5.72 1.21 12.76
CA LEU A 97 6.30 2.16 11.82
C LEU A 97 7.72 2.57 12.20
N PHE A 98 7.95 2.74 13.49
CA PHE A 98 9.25 3.19 13.99
C PHE A 98 10.02 2.02 14.58
N SER A 99 11.28 1.88 14.19
CA SER A 99 12.19 0.94 14.81
C SER A 99 13.07 1.68 15.82
N PHE A 100 13.51 0.96 16.83
CA PHE A 100 14.40 1.52 17.82
C PHE A 100 15.83 1.10 17.55
N HIS A 101 16.77 1.99 17.89
CA HIS A 101 18.17 1.65 17.87
C HIS A 101 18.47 0.62 19.00
N ASP A 102 19.43 -0.24 18.73
CA ASP A 102 19.83 -1.28 19.68
C ASP A 102 20.85 -0.72 20.68
N ASN A 103 20.85 -1.32 21.86
CA ASN A 103 21.90 -1.09 22.86
C ASN A 103 22.10 0.35 23.34
N PRO A 104 21.03 1.05 23.73
CA PRO A 104 21.23 2.33 24.42
C PRO A 104 21.97 2.09 25.73
N ASN A 105 22.81 3.04 26.11
CA ASN A 105 23.67 2.91 27.28
C ASN A 105 22.84 2.78 28.57
N PRO A 106 22.88 1.62 29.26
CA PRO A 106 22.09 1.44 30.49
C PRO A 106 22.56 2.27 31.67
N ALA A 107 23.77 2.82 31.60
CA ALA A 107 24.29 3.71 32.64
C ALA A 107 23.77 5.14 32.52
N CYS A 108 23.27 5.50 31.32
CA CYS A 108 22.68 6.81 31.08
C CYS A 108 21.17 6.77 31.41
N PRO A 109 20.66 7.67 32.27
CA PRO A 109 19.23 7.66 32.59
C PRO A 109 18.33 7.83 31.37
N VAL A 110 18.73 8.61 30.39
CA VAL A 110 17.96 8.77 29.16
C VAL A 110 18.04 7.50 28.32
N GLY A 111 19.24 6.97 28.10
CA GLY A 111 19.42 5.75 27.30
C GLY A 111 18.68 4.56 27.89
N ARG A 112 18.73 4.41 29.21
CA ARG A 112 18.05 3.31 29.91
C ARG A 112 16.54 3.37 29.76
N ASN A 113 15.98 4.57 29.63
CA ASN A 113 14.54 4.78 29.61
C ASN A 113 13.97 5.21 28.26
N ILE A 114 14.79 5.24 27.20
CA ILE A 114 14.38 5.84 25.92
C ILE A 114 13.13 5.17 25.32
N HIS A 115 13.01 3.86 25.42
CA HIS A 115 11.84 3.15 24.93
C HIS A 115 10.57 3.61 25.66
N GLY A 116 10.62 3.63 26.98
CA GLY A 116 9.48 4.09 27.78
C GLY A 116 9.13 5.55 27.55
N ILE A 117 10.13 6.36 27.22
CA ILE A 117 9.92 7.78 26.94
C ILE A 117 9.21 7.98 25.61
N LEU A 118 9.58 7.22 24.57
CA LEU A 118 9.11 7.43 23.20
C LEU A 118 7.95 6.55 22.77
N ASP A 119 7.78 5.37 23.37
CA ASP A 119 6.80 4.39 22.89
C ASP A 119 5.41 4.97 22.66
N GLN A 120 4.85 5.66 23.64
CA GLN A 120 3.49 6.19 23.52
C GLN A 120 3.40 7.25 22.42
N SER A 121 4.39 8.14 22.36
CA SER A 121 4.39 9.20 21.34
C SER A 121 4.46 8.63 19.93
N LEU A 122 5.29 7.60 19.73
CA LEU A 122 5.44 6.98 18.42
C LEU A 122 4.20 6.16 18.04
N GLU A 123 3.56 5.51 19.01
CA GLU A 123 2.28 4.85 18.78
C GLU A 123 1.21 5.85 18.37
N ASP A 124 1.15 7.00 19.02
CA ASP A 124 0.19 8.05 18.68
C ASP A 124 0.39 8.56 17.26
N VAL A 125 1.64 8.74 16.84
CA VAL A 125 1.95 9.16 15.47
C VAL A 125 1.51 8.11 14.47
N GLN A 126 1.81 6.84 14.73
CA GLN A 126 1.41 5.74 13.85
C GLN A 126 -0.11 5.67 13.73
N MET A 127 -0.82 5.77 14.85
CA MET A 127 -2.28 5.74 14.85
C MET A 127 -2.88 6.90 14.06
N ALA A 128 -2.29 8.10 14.17
CA ALA A 128 -2.74 9.26 13.41
C ALA A 128 -2.55 9.03 11.92
N MET A 129 -1.42 8.45 11.51
CA MET A 129 -1.15 8.09 10.12
C MET A 129 -2.18 7.07 9.63
N GLU A 130 -2.44 6.03 10.40
CA GLU A 130 -3.38 4.98 10.02
C GLU A 130 -4.81 5.51 9.90
N LYS A 131 -5.21 6.42 10.78
CA LYS A 131 -6.52 7.08 10.67
C LYS A 131 -6.64 7.91 9.40
N GLU A 132 -5.56 8.57 9.00
CA GLU A 132 -5.56 9.35 7.77
C GLU A 132 -5.65 8.42 6.54
N LEU A 133 -4.93 7.31 6.55
CA LEU A 133 -5.02 6.31 5.48
C LEU A 133 -6.43 5.73 5.37
N GLU A 134 -7.10 5.53 6.49
CA GLU A 134 -8.47 5.00 6.53
C GLU A 134 -9.47 5.94 5.84
N LYS A 135 -9.22 7.24 5.89
CA LYS A 135 -10.10 8.24 5.26
C LYS A 135 -9.92 8.36 3.76
N LYS A 136 -8.79 7.91 3.22
CA LYS A 136 -8.49 7.98 1.79
C LYS A 136 -9.01 6.74 1.10
N THR A 137 -9.88 6.91 0.13
CA THR A 137 -10.50 5.78 -0.58
C THR A 137 -9.97 5.67 -2.00
N LEU A 138 -10.10 4.46 -2.56
CA LEU A 138 -9.77 4.25 -3.97
C LEU A 138 -10.65 5.12 -4.87
N ALA A 139 -11.91 5.32 -4.50
CA ALA A 139 -12.81 6.20 -5.25
C ALA A 139 -12.27 7.62 -5.34
N GLY A 140 -11.73 8.14 -4.23
CA GLY A 140 -11.10 9.47 -4.22
C GLY A 140 -9.90 9.54 -5.15
N ILE A 141 -9.07 8.51 -5.15
CA ILE A 141 -7.90 8.42 -6.03
C ILE A 141 -8.33 8.40 -7.50
N LEU A 142 -9.36 7.61 -7.83
CA LEU A 142 -9.90 7.54 -9.19
C LEU A 142 -10.45 8.89 -9.65
N LYS A 143 -11.12 9.60 -8.77
CA LYS A 143 -11.64 10.94 -9.06
C LYS A 143 -10.50 11.90 -9.40
N ASP A 144 -9.43 11.89 -8.61
CA ASP A 144 -8.26 12.73 -8.84
C ASP A 144 -7.54 12.34 -10.13
N ALA A 145 -7.46 11.06 -10.42
CA ALA A 145 -6.86 10.57 -11.66
C ALA A 145 -7.60 11.08 -12.87
N LYS A 146 -8.93 11.02 -12.88
CA LYS A 146 -9.76 11.50 -13.98
C LYS A 146 -9.60 13.00 -14.20
N ALA A 147 -9.53 13.77 -13.11
CA ALA A 147 -9.32 15.22 -13.20
C ALA A 147 -7.97 15.53 -13.85
N ASN A 148 -6.91 14.83 -13.44
CA ASN A 148 -5.57 15.03 -13.99
C ASN A 148 -5.49 14.67 -15.47
N TRP A 149 -6.21 13.65 -15.90
CA TRP A 149 -6.22 13.26 -17.31
C TRP A 149 -6.86 14.32 -18.20
N LYS A 150 -7.93 14.93 -17.74
CA LYS A 150 -8.59 16.00 -18.47
C LYS A 150 -7.68 17.22 -18.63
N GLU A 151 -6.92 17.55 -17.60
CA GLU A 151 -5.97 18.66 -17.63
C GLU A 151 -4.80 18.39 -18.57
N ALA A 152 -4.39 17.13 -18.71
CA ALA A 152 -3.32 16.75 -19.63
C ALA A 152 -3.75 16.80 -21.10
N GLY A 153 -5.00 17.13 -21.40
CA GLY A 153 -5.49 17.26 -22.76
C GLY A 153 -5.70 15.94 -23.49
N ALA A 154 -5.76 14.88 -22.74
CA ALA A 154 -5.96 13.56 -23.33
C ALA A 154 -7.44 13.27 -23.55
#